data_aa30670ac18a8272aa4c2c79938ffc37
#
_entry.id   aa30670ac18a8272aa4c2c79938ffc37
#
_cell.length_a   1.000
_cell.length_b   1.000
_cell.length_c   1.000
_cell.angle_alpha   90.00
_cell.angle_beta   90.00
_cell.angle_gamma   90.00
#
_symmetry.space_group_name_H-M   'P 1'
#
loop_
_entity.id
_entity.type
_entity.pdbx_description
1 polymer ?
#
loop_
_entity_poly.entity_id
_entity_poly.type
_entity_poly.pdbx_seq_one_letter_code
_entity_poly.pdbx_strand_id
1 'polypeptide(L)'
;LGDVYKRQTLNMEAMVSVRAAYGTIVEELKDVSRSYKEADMALEVGRVFYVEKKILAYNELGIGRLIHQLPASLCEMFLNEVFEDGKADIFEEEELTTVYTFFDNNLNISETARRLYVHRNTLVYRLEKIKKLTGLDLREFDDAITFKVALMVKKYLTSRGIDL
;
A
#
# COMPACT_ATOMS: atom_id res chain seq x y z
N LEU A 1 -3.72 17.36 -17.78
CA LEU A 1 -2.66 17.73 -18.74
C LEU A 1 -1.75 18.85 -18.19
N GLY A 2 -2.29 19.91 -17.57
CA GLY A 2 -1.51 21.02 -17.03
C GLY A 2 -0.54 20.60 -15.91
N ASP A 3 -0.93 19.71 -15.03
CA ASP A 3 -0.10 19.30 -13.89
C ASP A 3 1.06 18.37 -14.30
N VAL A 4 0.83 17.54 -15.32
CA VAL A 4 1.91 16.72 -15.92
C VAL A 4 2.96 17.62 -16.56
N TYR A 5 2.54 18.65 -17.27
CA TYR A 5 3.43 19.62 -17.91
C TYR A 5 4.26 20.39 -16.89
N LYS A 6 3.63 20.97 -15.87
CA LYS A 6 4.33 21.72 -14.80
C LYS A 6 5.36 20.84 -14.10
N ARG A 7 5.02 19.60 -13.80
CA ARG A 7 5.95 18.64 -13.19
C ARG A 7 7.13 18.31 -14.10
N GLN A 8 6.90 18.10 -15.40
CA GLN A 8 7.96 17.82 -16.36
C GLN A 8 8.92 19.01 -16.47
N THR A 9 8.39 20.22 -16.55
CA THR A 9 9.20 21.46 -16.58
C THR A 9 10.07 21.57 -15.34
N LEU A 10 9.51 21.41 -14.12
CA LEU A 10 10.26 21.46 -12.88
C LEU A 10 11.34 20.37 -12.80
N ASN A 11 11.04 19.14 -13.23
CA ASN A 11 12.04 18.07 -13.26
C ASN A 11 13.19 18.35 -14.23
N MET A 12 12.90 18.94 -15.38
CA MET A 12 13.92 19.27 -16.40
C MET A 12 14.76 20.50 -16.02
N GLU A 13 14.14 21.53 -15.48
CA GLU A 13 14.82 22.78 -15.14
C GLU A 13 15.60 22.69 -13.82
N ALA A 14 15.04 22.01 -12.79
CA ALA A 14 15.66 21.95 -11.47
C ALA A 14 16.38 20.62 -11.17
N MET A 15 16.36 19.63 -12.07
CA MET A 15 16.93 18.28 -11.88
C MET A 15 16.44 17.59 -10.59
N VAL A 16 15.22 17.88 -10.13
CA VAL A 16 14.63 17.33 -8.91
C VAL A 16 13.42 16.45 -9.21
N SER A 17 13.26 15.36 -8.48
CA SER A 17 12.07 14.51 -8.58
C SER A 17 10.93 15.15 -7.80
N VAL A 18 9.91 15.63 -8.51
CA VAL A 18 8.74 16.29 -7.92
C VAL A 18 7.55 15.34 -7.88
N ARG A 19 6.84 15.32 -6.76
CA ARG A 19 5.51 14.74 -6.63
C ARG A 19 4.48 15.85 -6.51
N ALA A 20 3.31 15.63 -7.09
CA ALA A 20 2.18 16.52 -6.99
C ALA A 20 0.94 15.77 -6.53
N ALA A 21 0.10 16.44 -5.77
CA ALA A 21 -1.22 15.92 -5.43
C ALA A 21 -2.28 17.02 -5.55
N TYR A 22 -3.52 16.59 -5.70
CA TYR A 22 -4.65 17.51 -5.74
C TYR A 22 -5.86 16.92 -5.00
N GLY A 23 -6.63 17.82 -4.38
CA GLY A 23 -7.90 17.51 -3.75
C GLY A 23 -9.05 17.48 -4.74
N THR A 24 -10.27 17.44 -4.25
CA THR A 24 -11.48 17.57 -5.04
C THR A 24 -11.60 18.97 -5.64
N ILE A 25 -12.10 19.02 -6.88
CA ILE A 25 -12.44 20.30 -7.51
C ILE A 25 -13.58 20.93 -6.74
N VAL A 26 -13.45 22.22 -6.41
CA VAL A 26 -14.46 22.99 -5.66
C VAL A 26 -14.85 24.22 -6.45
N GLU A 27 -16.12 24.61 -6.35
CA GLU A 27 -16.67 25.76 -7.06
C GLU A 27 -16.69 27.02 -6.20
N GLU A 28 -16.71 26.86 -4.86
CA GLU A 28 -16.81 27.98 -3.92
C GLU A 28 -15.50 28.20 -3.16
N LEU A 29 -15.13 29.47 -2.96
CA LEU A 29 -13.90 29.86 -2.25
C LEU A 29 -13.83 29.31 -0.82
N LYS A 30 -14.96 29.18 -0.12
CA LYS A 30 -15.02 28.61 1.23
C LYS A 30 -14.50 27.16 1.29
N ASP A 31 -14.59 26.40 0.19
CA ASP A 31 -14.21 25.00 0.09
C ASP A 31 -12.74 24.79 -0.32
N VAL A 32 -12.02 25.84 -0.73
CA VAL A 32 -10.62 25.75 -1.14
C VAL A 32 -9.74 25.18 -0.02
N SER A 33 -9.98 25.58 1.24
CA SER A 33 -9.24 25.05 2.39
C SER A 33 -9.44 23.54 2.57
N ARG A 34 -10.62 23.01 2.28
CA ARG A 34 -10.90 21.58 2.30
C ARG A 34 -10.12 20.86 1.20
N SER A 35 -10.21 21.34 -0.05
CA SER A 35 -9.50 20.76 -1.17
C SER A 35 -7.97 20.77 -0.96
N TYR A 36 -7.43 21.82 -0.33
CA TYR A 36 -6.02 21.87 0.03
C TYR A 36 -5.63 20.78 1.05
N LYS A 37 -6.43 20.57 2.10
CA LYS A 37 -6.19 19.51 3.09
C LYS A 37 -6.27 18.12 2.47
N GLU A 38 -7.18 17.92 1.51
CA GLU A 38 -7.28 16.69 0.73
C GLU A 38 -6.02 16.45 -0.12
N ALA A 39 -5.49 17.48 -0.74
CA ALA A 39 -4.24 17.38 -1.52
C ALA A 39 -3.04 17.07 -0.61
N ASP A 40 -2.94 17.68 0.55
CA ASP A 40 -1.89 17.43 1.53
C ASP A 40 -1.93 15.97 2.03
N MET A 41 -3.12 15.49 2.41
CA MET A 41 -3.33 14.08 2.75
C MET A 41 -2.93 13.15 1.59
N ALA A 42 -3.23 13.53 0.35
CA ALA A 42 -2.85 12.72 -0.81
C ALA A 42 -1.33 12.62 -0.98
N LEU A 43 -0.58 13.66 -0.65
CA LEU A 43 0.89 13.61 -0.63
C LEU A 43 1.40 12.68 0.46
N GLU A 44 0.86 12.74 1.68
CA GLU A 44 1.27 11.90 2.79
C GLU A 44 0.96 10.42 2.53
N VAL A 45 -0.27 10.09 2.15
CA VAL A 45 -0.70 8.73 1.79
C VAL A 45 0.12 8.19 0.61
N GLY A 46 0.42 9.06 -0.35
CA GLY A 46 1.21 8.71 -1.52
C GLY A 46 2.66 8.34 -1.20
N ARG A 47 3.26 8.97 -0.21
CA ARG A 47 4.63 8.64 0.25
C ARG A 47 4.70 7.23 0.83
N VAL A 48 3.64 6.79 1.47
CA VAL A 48 3.58 5.48 2.14
C VAL A 48 3.15 4.38 1.17
N PHE A 49 2.03 4.57 0.46
CA PHE A 49 1.37 3.47 -0.27
C PHE A 49 1.57 3.50 -1.78
N TYR A 50 1.87 4.67 -2.37
CA TYR A 50 1.91 4.87 -3.82
C TYR A 50 3.24 5.48 -4.28
N VAL A 51 4.35 4.88 -3.85
CA VAL A 51 5.71 5.41 -4.04
C VAL A 51 6.04 5.68 -5.52
N GLU A 52 5.55 4.84 -6.43
CA GLU A 52 5.78 4.97 -7.87
C GLU A 52 4.93 6.06 -8.53
N LYS A 53 3.80 6.44 -7.90
CA LYS A 53 2.94 7.47 -8.45
C LYS A 53 3.54 8.86 -8.21
N LYS A 54 3.68 9.63 -9.27
CA LYS A 54 4.21 11.01 -9.22
C LYS A 54 3.11 12.07 -9.09
N ILE A 55 1.90 11.72 -9.49
CA ILE A 55 0.71 12.58 -9.38
C ILE A 55 -0.37 11.76 -8.67
N LEU A 56 -0.98 12.35 -7.67
CA LEU A 56 -1.94 11.69 -6.78
C LEU A 56 -3.22 12.51 -6.69
N ALA A 57 -4.34 11.88 -6.92
CA ALA A 57 -5.66 12.45 -6.67
C ALA A 57 -6.20 11.92 -5.34
N TYR A 58 -6.78 12.81 -4.54
CA TYR A 58 -7.37 12.43 -3.25
C TYR A 58 -8.44 11.33 -3.37
N ASN A 59 -9.27 11.38 -4.39
CA ASN A 59 -10.32 10.40 -4.66
C ASN A 59 -9.80 9.03 -5.14
N GLU A 60 -8.52 8.91 -5.50
CA GLU A 60 -7.88 7.67 -5.94
C GLU A 60 -7.07 6.95 -4.85
N LEU A 61 -7.06 7.49 -3.63
CA LEU A 61 -6.28 6.93 -2.53
C LEU A 61 -6.82 5.61 -1.97
N GLY A 62 -8.07 5.28 -2.27
CA GLY A 62 -8.69 4.03 -1.85
C GLY A 62 -8.54 3.74 -0.34
N ILE A 63 -8.20 2.49 -0.02
CA ILE A 63 -8.03 2.02 1.37
C ILE A 63 -6.86 2.69 2.09
N GLY A 64 -5.83 3.16 1.38
CA GLY A 64 -4.70 3.86 1.98
C GLY A 64 -5.11 5.10 2.76
N ARG A 65 -6.14 5.82 2.28
CA ARG A 65 -6.72 6.97 2.98
C ARG A 65 -7.41 6.59 4.30
N LEU A 66 -8.08 5.44 4.35
CA LEU A 66 -8.72 4.95 5.56
C LEU A 66 -7.67 4.57 6.59
N ILE A 67 -6.68 3.80 6.20
CA ILE A 67 -5.58 3.37 7.09
C ILE A 67 -4.85 4.57 7.66
N HIS A 68 -4.55 5.58 6.86
CA HIS A 68 -3.84 6.79 7.30
C HIS A 68 -4.60 7.56 8.40
N GLN A 69 -5.92 7.41 8.50
CA GLN A 69 -6.75 8.06 9.51
C GLN A 69 -6.97 7.21 10.78
N LEU A 70 -6.48 5.96 10.80
CA LEU A 70 -6.62 5.10 11.96
C LEU A 70 -5.65 5.53 13.08
N PRO A 71 -6.09 5.50 14.36
CA PRO A 71 -5.20 5.64 15.49
C PRO A 71 -4.13 4.54 15.49
N ALA A 72 -2.89 4.89 15.87
CA ALA A 72 -1.79 3.92 15.94
C ALA A 72 -2.13 2.72 16.83
N SER A 73 -2.77 2.96 18.00
CA SER A 73 -3.18 1.89 18.92
C SER A 73 -4.15 0.88 18.29
N LEU A 74 -5.05 1.33 17.41
CA LEU A 74 -5.94 0.43 16.69
C LEU A 74 -5.17 -0.38 15.64
N CYS A 75 -4.21 0.26 14.98
CA CYS A 75 -3.33 -0.40 14.02
C CYS A 75 -2.48 -1.49 14.69
N GLU A 76 -1.87 -1.19 15.84
CA GLU A 76 -1.09 -2.14 16.64
C GLU A 76 -1.94 -3.32 17.12
N MET A 77 -3.14 -3.05 17.64
CA MET A 77 -4.07 -4.09 18.06
C MET A 77 -4.42 -5.03 16.89
N PHE A 78 -4.75 -4.48 15.74
CA PHE A 78 -5.07 -5.26 14.55
C PHE A 78 -3.88 -6.12 14.06
N LEU A 79 -2.66 -5.57 14.09
CA LEU A 79 -1.48 -6.36 13.71
C LEU A 79 -1.21 -7.51 14.69
N ASN A 80 -1.43 -7.29 15.99
CA ASN A 80 -1.30 -8.35 17.00
C ASN A 80 -2.36 -9.44 16.85
N GLU A 81 -3.55 -9.12 16.34
CA GLU A 81 -4.58 -10.11 16.03
C GLU A 81 -4.23 -10.96 14.80
N VAL A 82 -3.60 -10.33 13.78
CA VAL A 82 -3.26 -10.99 12.52
C VAL A 82 -1.95 -11.76 12.60
N PHE A 83 -0.97 -11.21 13.29
CA PHE A 83 0.36 -11.81 13.46
C PHE A 83 0.62 -12.09 14.94
N GLU A 84 0.85 -13.34 15.30
CA GLU A 84 1.19 -13.70 16.68
C GLU A 84 2.36 -12.85 17.20
N ASP A 85 2.15 -12.17 18.33
CA ASP A 85 3.09 -11.23 18.95
C ASP A 85 3.51 -10.03 18.07
N GLY A 86 2.67 -9.63 17.10
CA GLY A 86 2.98 -8.51 16.20
C GLY A 86 4.15 -8.74 15.22
N LYS A 87 4.69 -9.95 15.19
CA LYS A 87 5.88 -10.31 14.39
C LYS A 87 5.57 -10.38 12.89
N ALA A 88 5.20 -9.25 12.31
CA ALA A 88 5.11 -9.14 10.86
C ALA A 88 6.50 -9.15 10.17
N ASP A 89 7.61 -9.14 10.94
CA ASP A 89 9.00 -9.22 10.44
C ASP A 89 9.49 -10.65 10.20
N ILE A 90 8.62 -11.66 10.41
CA ILE A 90 8.94 -13.06 10.17
C ILE A 90 9.05 -13.42 8.69
N PHE A 91 8.59 -12.53 7.80
CA PHE A 91 8.59 -12.80 6.36
C PHE A 91 9.91 -12.36 5.73
N GLU A 92 10.54 -13.28 5.03
CA GLU A 92 11.68 -12.99 4.18
C GLU A 92 11.27 -12.18 2.96
N GLU A 93 12.21 -11.47 2.33
CA GLU A 93 11.96 -10.66 1.14
C GLU A 93 11.31 -11.46 0.00
N GLU A 94 11.69 -12.73 -0.13
CA GLU A 94 11.15 -13.65 -1.13
C GLU A 94 9.66 -13.95 -0.90
N GLU A 95 9.24 -14.09 0.36
CA GLU A 95 7.84 -14.33 0.74
C GLU A 95 7.00 -13.09 0.48
N LEU A 96 7.48 -11.91 0.89
CA LEU A 96 6.80 -10.65 0.62
C LEU A 96 6.65 -10.38 -0.88
N THR A 97 7.70 -10.62 -1.66
CA THR A 97 7.65 -10.53 -3.13
C THR A 97 6.61 -11.49 -3.71
N THR A 98 6.52 -12.70 -3.17
CA THR A 98 5.52 -13.68 -3.58
C THR A 98 4.11 -13.18 -3.31
N VAL A 99 3.86 -12.64 -2.10
CA VAL A 99 2.55 -12.10 -1.70
C VAL A 99 2.14 -10.92 -2.57
N TYR A 100 3.02 -9.93 -2.75
CA TYR A 100 2.70 -8.76 -3.58
C TYR A 100 2.41 -9.16 -5.03
N THR A 101 3.23 -10.04 -5.60
CA THR A 101 3.01 -10.53 -6.96
C THR A 101 1.70 -11.32 -7.08
N PHE A 102 1.33 -12.08 -6.04
CA PHE A 102 0.08 -12.83 -5.99
C PHE A 102 -1.14 -11.90 -5.95
N PHE A 103 -1.10 -10.86 -5.15
CA PHE A 103 -2.15 -9.83 -5.11
C PHE A 103 -2.26 -9.06 -6.42
N ASP A 104 -1.14 -8.69 -7.03
CA ASP A 104 -1.11 -7.97 -8.33
C ASP A 104 -1.66 -8.81 -9.49
N ASN A 105 -1.62 -10.14 -9.36
CA ASN A 105 -2.20 -11.08 -10.33
C ASN A 105 -3.59 -11.61 -9.89
N ASN A 106 -4.32 -10.86 -9.05
CA ASN A 106 -5.68 -11.18 -8.61
C ASN A 106 -5.81 -12.60 -8.05
N LEU A 107 -4.87 -13.02 -7.22
CA LEU A 107 -4.80 -14.34 -6.57
C LEU A 107 -4.70 -15.51 -7.58
N ASN A 108 -4.19 -15.26 -8.78
CA ASN A 108 -4.01 -16.28 -9.81
C ASN A 108 -2.67 -16.99 -9.66
N ILE A 109 -2.72 -18.25 -9.19
CA ILE A 109 -1.53 -19.07 -8.94
C ILE A 109 -0.66 -19.25 -10.20
N SER A 110 -1.27 -19.57 -11.33
CA SER A 110 -0.52 -19.88 -12.56
C SER A 110 0.17 -18.65 -13.11
N GLU A 111 -0.51 -17.51 -13.12
CA GLU A 111 0.04 -16.24 -13.58
C GLU A 111 1.16 -15.75 -12.65
N THR A 112 0.97 -15.86 -11.35
CA THR A 112 1.96 -15.48 -10.34
C THR A 112 3.23 -16.34 -10.46
N ALA A 113 3.08 -17.67 -10.60
CA ALA A 113 4.21 -18.58 -10.77
C ALA A 113 5.01 -18.23 -12.02
N ARG A 114 4.33 -17.92 -13.15
CA ARG A 114 4.95 -17.47 -14.38
C ARG A 114 5.72 -16.16 -14.19
N ARG A 115 5.12 -15.19 -13.52
CA ARG A 115 5.73 -13.88 -13.31
C ARG A 115 6.93 -13.90 -12.37
N LEU A 116 6.92 -14.83 -11.41
CA LEU A 116 8.04 -15.08 -10.49
C LEU A 116 9.09 -16.04 -11.04
N TYR A 117 8.89 -16.58 -12.25
CA TYR A 117 9.76 -17.59 -12.86
C TYR A 117 9.97 -18.84 -12.00
N VAL A 118 8.92 -19.28 -11.28
CA VAL A 118 8.94 -20.46 -10.43
C VAL A 118 7.93 -21.50 -10.91
N HIS A 119 8.15 -22.77 -10.51
CA HIS A 119 7.15 -23.79 -10.75
C HIS A 119 5.88 -23.56 -9.89
N ARG A 120 4.71 -23.90 -10.41
CA ARG A 120 3.43 -23.76 -9.70
C ARG A 120 3.48 -24.38 -8.29
N ASN A 121 4.08 -25.56 -8.14
CA ASN A 121 4.17 -26.21 -6.84
C ASN A 121 5.03 -25.44 -5.84
N THR A 122 6.08 -24.76 -6.31
CA THR A 122 6.90 -23.88 -5.47
C THR A 122 6.09 -22.71 -4.96
N LEU A 123 5.25 -22.09 -5.79
CA LEU A 123 4.36 -21.03 -5.36
C LEU A 123 3.35 -21.53 -4.32
N VAL A 124 2.72 -22.68 -4.58
CA VAL A 124 1.77 -23.28 -3.62
C VAL A 124 2.47 -23.56 -2.29
N TYR A 125 3.69 -24.10 -2.31
CA TYR A 125 4.48 -24.33 -1.09
C TYR A 125 4.74 -23.02 -0.30
N ARG A 126 5.08 -21.92 -1.00
CA ARG A 126 5.28 -20.62 -0.34
C ARG A 126 3.99 -20.09 0.30
N LEU A 127 2.86 -20.21 -0.40
CA LEU A 127 1.56 -19.81 0.16
C LEU A 127 1.17 -20.67 1.37
N GLU A 128 1.45 -21.99 1.35
CA GLU A 128 1.25 -22.88 2.49
C GLU A 128 2.16 -22.52 3.68
N LYS A 129 3.39 -22.08 3.42
CA LYS A 129 4.30 -21.59 4.46
C LYS A 129 3.71 -20.36 5.16
N ILE A 130 3.22 -19.39 4.38
CA ILE A 130 2.55 -18.18 4.90
C ILE A 130 1.32 -18.56 5.73
N LYS A 131 0.48 -19.47 5.22
CA LYS A 131 -0.67 -19.97 5.96
C LYS A 131 -0.30 -20.60 7.30
N LYS A 132 0.77 -21.37 7.35
CA LYS A 132 1.26 -21.96 8.62
C LYS A 132 1.75 -20.92 9.62
N LEU A 133 2.34 -19.83 9.15
CA LEU A 133 2.87 -18.77 10.00
C LEU A 133 1.78 -17.81 10.53
N THR A 134 0.68 -17.64 9.78
CA THR A 134 -0.33 -16.63 10.09
C THR A 134 -1.73 -17.17 10.33
N GLY A 135 -1.97 -18.43 9.99
CA GLY A 135 -3.31 -18.99 9.96
C GLY A 135 -4.16 -18.60 8.75
N LEU A 136 -3.70 -17.59 7.96
CA LEU A 136 -4.46 -17.05 6.83
C LEU A 136 -4.10 -17.74 5.51
N ASP A 137 -5.11 -18.26 4.82
CA ASP A 137 -4.95 -18.84 3.48
C ASP A 137 -5.16 -17.78 2.41
N LEU A 138 -4.07 -17.27 1.85
CA LEU A 138 -4.13 -16.20 0.85
C LEU A 138 -4.86 -16.57 -0.45
N ARG A 139 -5.28 -17.83 -0.61
CA ARG A 139 -6.12 -18.28 -1.73
C ARG A 139 -7.60 -18.00 -1.47
N GLU A 140 -7.97 -17.82 -0.19
CA GLU A 140 -9.30 -17.40 0.23
C GLU A 140 -9.38 -15.87 0.26
N PHE A 141 -10.44 -15.32 -0.31
CA PHE A 141 -10.56 -13.88 -0.55
C PHE A 141 -10.51 -13.04 0.75
N ASP A 142 -11.23 -13.47 1.78
CA ASP A 142 -11.31 -12.75 3.06
C ASP A 142 -9.97 -12.76 3.81
N ASP A 143 -9.26 -13.89 3.80
CA ASP A 143 -7.93 -14.03 4.36
C ASP A 143 -6.90 -13.17 3.59
N ALA A 144 -6.99 -13.18 2.27
CA ALA A 144 -6.13 -12.38 1.41
C ALA A 144 -6.32 -10.87 1.65
N ILE A 145 -7.56 -10.40 1.82
CA ILE A 145 -7.85 -9.00 2.18
C ILE A 145 -7.29 -8.68 3.56
N THR A 146 -7.54 -9.52 4.56
CA THR A 146 -7.05 -9.34 5.93
C THR A 146 -5.53 -9.20 5.94
N PHE A 147 -4.83 -10.10 5.26
CA PHE A 147 -3.37 -10.07 5.16
C PHE A 147 -2.87 -8.82 4.41
N LYS A 148 -3.52 -8.45 3.30
CA LYS A 148 -3.17 -7.23 2.53
C LYS A 148 -3.32 -5.97 3.37
N VAL A 149 -4.41 -5.86 4.12
CA VAL A 149 -4.64 -4.73 5.03
C VAL A 149 -3.58 -4.71 6.13
N ALA A 150 -3.22 -5.88 6.71
CA ALA A 150 -2.19 -5.97 7.73
C ALA A 150 -0.82 -5.50 7.22
N LEU A 151 -0.41 -5.88 6.00
CA LEU A 151 0.82 -5.37 5.40
C LEU A 151 0.77 -3.84 5.17
N MET A 152 -0.38 -3.30 4.79
CA MET A 152 -0.54 -1.85 4.62
C MET A 152 -0.47 -1.13 5.97
N VAL A 153 -1.12 -1.66 7.00
CA VAL A 153 -1.08 -1.11 8.36
C VAL A 153 0.35 -1.13 8.90
N LYS A 154 1.08 -2.23 8.74
CA LYS A 154 2.50 -2.32 9.10
C LYS A 154 3.31 -1.21 8.42
N LYS A 155 3.20 -1.09 7.10
CA LYS A 155 3.91 -0.07 6.33
C LYS A 155 3.60 1.35 6.81
N TYR A 156 2.35 1.60 7.20
CA TYR A 156 1.92 2.87 7.76
C TYR A 156 2.58 3.15 9.12
N LEU A 157 2.58 2.20 10.05
CA LEU A 157 3.22 2.36 11.36
C LEU A 157 4.73 2.59 11.23
N THR A 158 5.42 1.78 10.43
CA THR A 158 6.86 1.95 10.15
C THR A 158 7.14 3.34 9.58
N SER A 159 6.30 3.86 8.70
CA SER A 159 6.46 5.22 8.13
C SER A 159 6.35 6.32 9.20
N ARG A 160 5.74 6.04 10.34
CA ARG A 160 5.61 6.92 11.51
C ARG A 160 6.70 6.70 12.56
N GLY A 161 7.66 5.82 12.31
CA GLY A 161 8.70 5.45 13.27
C GLY A 161 8.20 4.58 14.42
N ILE A 162 7.10 3.86 14.21
CA ILE A 162 6.56 2.89 15.16
C ILE A 162 6.95 1.51 14.63
N ASP A 163 7.97 0.93 15.23
CA ASP A 163 8.42 -0.45 14.98
C ASP A 163 7.70 -1.40 15.95
N LEU A 164 7.23 -2.53 15.41
CA LEU A 164 6.50 -3.58 16.15
C LEU A 164 7.33 -4.84 16.23
#